data_f2ccdc5a612b906d1b0c7b17d1dfe503
#
_entry.id   f2ccdc5a612b906d1b0c7b17d1dfe503
#
_cell.length_a   1.000
_cell.length_b   1.000
_cell.length_c   1.000
_cell.angle_alpha   90.00
_cell.angle_beta   90.00
_cell.angle_gamma   90.00
#
_symmetry.space_group_name_H-M   'P 1'
#
loop_
_entity.id
_entity.type
_entity.pdbx_description
1 polymer ?
#
loop_
_entity_poly.entity_id
_entity_poly.type
_entity_poly.pdbx_seq_one_letter_code
_entity_poly.pdbx_strand_id
1 'polypeptide(L)'
;EDTAVILFTSGTTQYPKGVIYTHCNVVYGGIIHMQQIGMCPGDRFLSCMPCYHMDFQEMAAMSVIVAGGTLIMVEHYSAHKFWKQICDTKANFTDTMSIMNRTLMLQPVQPWEQDHCLKQVYFSMGLSTEEKDEFERRFHVQLLNSYGMTETISAVTCSPISGDKNWPSVGRAAL
;
A
#
# COMPACT_ATOMS: atom_id res chain seq x y z
N GLU A 1 -23.92 -8.38 13.60
CA GLU A 1 -22.59 -8.61 13.01
C GLU A 1 -21.55 -8.58 14.12
N ASP A 2 -20.72 -9.62 14.22
CA ASP A 2 -19.74 -9.75 15.29
C ASP A 2 -18.52 -8.85 15.03
N THR A 3 -17.97 -8.27 16.11
CA THR A 3 -16.76 -7.49 16.06
C THR A 3 -15.55 -8.37 15.73
N ALA A 4 -14.79 -8.00 14.70
CA ALA A 4 -13.57 -8.70 14.32
C ALA A 4 -12.34 -8.08 15.00
N VAL A 5 -12.23 -6.74 14.95
CA VAL A 5 -11.07 -6.01 15.48
C VAL A 5 -11.47 -4.60 15.90
N ILE A 6 -10.73 -4.04 16.87
CA ILE A 6 -10.82 -2.64 17.27
C ILE A 6 -9.45 -2.00 17.01
N LEU A 7 -9.41 -1.02 16.11
CA LEU A 7 -8.20 -0.26 15.81
C LEU A 7 -8.29 1.13 16.44
N PHE A 8 -7.22 1.53 17.13
CA PHE A 8 -7.18 2.83 17.79
C PHE A 8 -6.56 3.89 16.89
N THR A 9 -7.25 5.04 16.79
CA THR A 9 -6.72 6.24 16.13
C THR A 9 -6.15 7.19 17.17
N SER A 10 -5.15 8.00 16.79
CA SER A 10 -4.56 9.02 17.68
C SER A 10 -5.57 10.08 18.11
N GLY A 11 -6.69 10.22 17.38
CA GLY A 11 -7.74 11.20 17.68
C GLY A 11 -7.26 12.65 17.66
N THR A 12 -8.17 13.57 17.42
CA THR A 12 -7.95 15.02 17.61
C THR A 12 -8.16 15.46 19.08
N THR A 13 -8.53 14.54 19.96
CA THR A 13 -8.79 14.72 21.38
C THR A 13 -7.74 13.96 22.20
N GLN A 14 -7.64 14.25 23.50
CA GLN A 14 -6.61 13.69 24.42
C GLN A 14 -6.56 12.15 24.51
N TYR A 15 -7.61 11.45 24.09
CA TYR A 15 -7.71 10.00 24.20
C TYR A 15 -7.86 9.33 22.84
N PRO A 16 -7.17 8.20 22.59
CA PRO A 16 -7.37 7.39 21.39
C PRO A 16 -8.83 6.93 21.29
N LYS A 17 -9.34 6.90 20.05
CA LYS A 17 -10.69 6.39 19.75
C LYS A 17 -10.58 5.03 19.10
N GLY A 18 -11.37 4.07 19.59
CA GLY A 18 -11.45 2.72 19.00
C GLY A 18 -12.44 2.68 17.84
N VAL A 19 -11.95 2.37 16.67
CA VAL A 19 -12.78 2.09 15.49
C VAL A 19 -13.08 0.60 15.47
N ILE A 20 -14.36 0.26 15.43
CA ILE A 20 -14.82 -1.14 15.45
C ILE A 20 -15.02 -1.63 14.01
N TYR A 21 -14.34 -2.72 13.64
CA TYR A 21 -14.57 -3.43 12.41
C TYR A 21 -15.30 -4.74 12.68
N THR A 22 -16.33 -5.01 11.89
CA THR A 22 -16.98 -6.31 11.85
C THR A 22 -16.25 -7.26 10.90
N HIS A 23 -16.50 -8.56 10.97
CA HIS A 23 -15.96 -9.52 10.01
C HIS A 23 -16.35 -9.17 8.56
N CYS A 24 -17.55 -8.66 8.35
CA CYS A 24 -18.00 -8.21 7.03
C CYS A 24 -17.14 -7.01 6.54
N ASN A 25 -16.89 -6.04 7.40
CA ASN A 25 -16.04 -4.88 7.05
C ASN A 25 -14.64 -5.32 6.63
N VAL A 26 -14.02 -6.21 7.39
CA VAL A 26 -12.66 -6.72 7.13
C VAL A 26 -12.58 -7.39 5.75
N VAL A 27 -13.49 -8.31 5.47
CA VAL A 27 -13.53 -9.00 4.16
C VAL A 27 -13.81 -8.01 3.02
N TYR A 28 -14.77 -7.11 3.21
CA TYR A 28 -15.14 -6.13 2.20
C TYR A 28 -14.02 -5.13 1.91
N GLY A 29 -13.30 -4.68 2.95
CA GLY A 29 -12.12 -3.82 2.81
C GLY A 29 -11.04 -4.48 1.94
N GLY A 30 -10.76 -5.76 2.19
CA GLY A 30 -9.81 -6.52 1.37
C GLY A 30 -10.26 -6.67 -0.09
N ILE A 31 -11.56 -6.93 -0.34
CA ILE A 31 -12.11 -7.03 -1.70
C ILE A 31 -11.96 -5.70 -2.45
N ILE A 32 -12.32 -4.59 -1.81
CA ILE A 32 -12.19 -3.25 -2.43
C ILE A 32 -10.74 -2.98 -2.78
N HIS A 33 -9.82 -3.20 -1.84
CA HIS A 33 -8.40 -2.89 -2.11
C HIS A 33 -7.82 -3.80 -3.20
N MET A 34 -8.13 -5.10 -3.16
CA MET A 34 -7.76 -6.04 -4.22
C MET A 34 -8.18 -5.51 -5.61
N GLN A 35 -9.42 -5.02 -5.74
CA GLN A 35 -9.93 -4.46 -6.99
C GLN A 35 -9.25 -3.15 -7.38
N GLN A 36 -9.01 -2.26 -6.40
CA GLN A 36 -8.34 -0.96 -6.62
C GLN A 36 -6.94 -1.12 -7.21
N ILE A 37 -6.18 -2.11 -6.76
CA ILE A 37 -4.80 -2.35 -7.24
C ILE A 37 -4.73 -3.36 -8.39
N GLY A 38 -5.84 -4.04 -8.72
CA GLY A 38 -5.90 -5.05 -9.78
C GLY A 38 -5.16 -6.35 -9.42
N MET A 39 -5.21 -6.74 -8.15
CA MET A 39 -4.57 -7.97 -7.69
C MET A 39 -5.36 -9.20 -8.12
N CYS A 40 -4.65 -10.24 -8.55
CA CYS A 40 -5.18 -11.50 -9.07
C CYS A 40 -4.66 -12.70 -8.28
N PRO A 41 -5.31 -13.88 -8.39
CA PRO A 41 -4.81 -15.11 -7.77
C PRO A 41 -3.35 -15.40 -8.15
N GLY A 42 -2.54 -15.78 -7.16
CA GLY A 42 -1.12 -16.06 -7.33
C GLY A 42 -0.19 -14.85 -7.28
N ASP A 43 -0.70 -13.63 -7.25
CA ASP A 43 0.10 -12.43 -7.05
C ASP A 43 0.74 -12.38 -5.65
N ARG A 44 1.83 -11.64 -5.54
CA ARG A 44 2.67 -11.55 -4.36
C ARG A 44 2.73 -10.11 -3.87
N PHE A 45 2.30 -9.86 -2.66
CA PHE A 45 2.32 -8.54 -2.03
C PHE A 45 3.39 -8.51 -0.93
N LEU A 46 4.34 -7.60 -1.03
CA LEU A 46 5.33 -7.35 0.03
C LEU A 46 4.93 -6.11 0.82
N SER A 47 4.77 -6.27 2.13
CA SER A 47 4.52 -5.16 3.04
C SER A 47 5.46 -5.19 4.24
N CYS A 48 5.89 -4.01 4.67
CA CYS A 48 6.61 -3.76 5.91
C CYS A 48 5.84 -2.84 6.86
N MET A 49 4.56 -2.61 6.56
CA MET A 49 3.71 -1.79 7.42
C MET A 49 3.43 -2.47 8.75
N PRO A 50 3.22 -1.71 9.83
CA PRO A 50 2.94 -2.28 11.14
C PRO A 50 1.66 -3.13 11.12
N CYS A 51 1.74 -4.37 11.62
CA CYS A 51 0.63 -5.31 11.60
C CYS A 51 -0.57 -4.90 12.48
N TYR A 52 -0.42 -3.90 13.32
CA TYR A 52 -1.49 -3.31 14.12
C TYR A 52 -2.20 -2.13 13.42
N HIS A 53 -1.76 -1.76 12.21
CA HIS A 53 -2.34 -0.67 11.43
C HIS A 53 -3.27 -1.22 10.33
N MET A 54 -4.33 -0.47 10.01
CA MET A 54 -5.32 -0.87 9.00
C MET A 54 -4.68 -1.07 7.61
N ASP A 55 -3.64 -0.33 7.29
CA ASP A 55 -2.92 -0.45 6.03
C ASP A 55 -2.38 -1.87 5.82
N PHE A 56 -1.74 -2.42 6.86
CA PHE A 56 -1.29 -3.82 6.81
C PHE A 56 -2.47 -4.81 6.85
N GLN A 57 -3.41 -4.64 7.79
CA GLN A 57 -4.46 -5.63 8.03
C GLN A 57 -5.43 -5.74 6.85
N GLU A 58 -5.93 -4.60 6.38
CA GLU A 58 -6.99 -4.57 5.37
C GLU A 58 -6.43 -4.46 3.95
N MET A 59 -5.43 -3.60 3.77
CA MET A 59 -4.94 -3.29 2.43
C MET A 59 -3.89 -4.28 1.95
N ALA A 60 -2.99 -4.75 2.82
CA ALA A 60 -2.03 -5.78 2.45
C ALA A 60 -2.56 -7.19 2.71
N ALA A 61 -2.81 -7.55 3.98
CA ALA A 61 -3.09 -8.93 4.36
C ALA A 61 -4.45 -9.41 3.82
N MET A 62 -5.52 -8.65 4.04
CA MET A 62 -6.86 -9.09 3.65
C MET A 62 -7.04 -9.11 2.13
N SER A 63 -6.48 -8.13 1.41
CA SER A 63 -6.51 -8.13 -0.06
C SER A 63 -5.80 -9.37 -0.66
N VAL A 64 -4.68 -9.78 -0.05
CA VAL A 64 -3.96 -11.01 -0.46
C VAL A 64 -4.79 -12.26 -0.19
N ILE A 65 -5.44 -12.34 0.99
CA ILE A 65 -6.28 -13.49 1.35
C ILE A 65 -7.46 -13.63 0.37
N VAL A 66 -8.20 -12.55 0.12
CA VAL A 66 -9.36 -12.59 -0.78
C VAL A 66 -8.98 -12.80 -2.24
N ALA A 67 -7.79 -12.35 -2.65
CA ALA A 67 -7.27 -12.58 -4.00
C ALA A 67 -6.73 -14.01 -4.21
N GLY A 68 -6.42 -14.76 -3.15
CA GLY A 68 -5.70 -16.02 -3.25
C GLY A 68 -4.22 -15.83 -3.65
N GLY A 69 -3.59 -14.81 -3.08
CA GLY A 69 -2.21 -14.43 -3.33
C GLY A 69 -1.23 -14.91 -2.25
N THR A 70 -0.04 -14.33 -2.26
CA THR A 70 1.02 -14.57 -1.26
C THR A 70 1.39 -13.27 -0.56
N LEU A 71 1.23 -13.22 0.76
CA LEU A 71 1.72 -12.10 1.58
C LEU A 71 3.19 -12.36 1.98
N ILE A 72 4.04 -11.38 1.70
CA ILE A 72 5.45 -11.36 2.10
C ILE A 72 5.59 -10.29 3.18
N MET A 73 5.77 -10.74 4.41
CA MET A 73 5.89 -9.86 5.57
C MET A 73 7.35 -9.53 5.83
N VAL A 74 7.68 -8.26 5.87
CA VAL A 74 9.00 -7.77 6.25
C VAL A 74 8.89 -7.17 7.65
N GLU A 75 9.70 -7.67 8.57
CA GLU A 75 9.62 -7.32 9.99
C GLU A 75 9.81 -5.82 10.24
N HIS A 76 10.78 -5.21 9.55
CA HIS A 76 11.08 -3.77 9.67
C HIS A 76 11.49 -3.18 8.33
N TYR A 77 11.03 -1.96 8.07
CA TYR A 77 11.50 -1.20 6.93
C TYR A 77 13.00 -0.86 7.08
N SER A 78 13.74 -1.08 6.00
CA SER A 78 15.13 -0.66 5.88
C SER A 78 15.36 -0.16 4.45
N ALA A 79 15.69 1.12 4.28
CA ALA A 79 15.94 1.69 2.96
C ALA A 79 17.03 0.94 2.17
N HIS A 80 18.04 0.38 2.87
CA HIS A 80 19.12 -0.41 2.24
C HIS A 80 18.67 -1.79 1.73
N LYS A 81 17.61 -2.37 2.32
CA LYS A 81 17.19 -3.75 2.04
C LYS A 81 15.89 -3.84 1.27
N PHE A 82 14.98 -2.90 1.47
CA PHE A 82 13.59 -2.99 1.02
C PHE A 82 13.47 -3.26 -0.47
N TRP A 83 14.16 -2.48 -1.31
CA TRP A 83 14.06 -2.68 -2.75
C TRP A 83 14.67 -4.00 -3.22
N LYS A 84 15.79 -4.42 -2.57
CA LYS A 84 16.37 -5.75 -2.83
C LYS A 84 15.42 -6.88 -2.44
N GLN A 85 14.69 -6.74 -1.34
CA GLN A 85 13.67 -7.70 -0.93
C GLN A 85 12.54 -7.81 -1.95
N ILE A 86 12.09 -6.70 -2.53
CA ILE A 86 11.09 -6.70 -3.61
C ILE A 86 11.59 -7.52 -4.80
N CYS A 87 12.81 -7.27 -5.26
CA CYS A 87 13.41 -8.00 -6.38
C CYS A 87 13.56 -9.50 -6.08
N ASP A 88 14.16 -9.84 -4.94
CA ASP A 88 14.45 -11.23 -4.55
C ASP A 88 13.19 -12.06 -4.34
N THR A 89 12.15 -11.47 -3.77
CA THR A 89 10.89 -12.16 -3.52
C THR A 89 9.96 -12.16 -4.73
N LYS A 90 10.32 -11.46 -5.80
CA LYS A 90 9.48 -11.29 -7.00
C LYS A 90 8.08 -10.78 -6.66
N ALA A 91 8.02 -9.79 -5.77
CA ALA A 91 6.75 -9.17 -5.40
C ALA A 91 6.14 -8.47 -6.61
N ASN A 92 4.82 -8.60 -6.77
CA ASN A 92 4.04 -7.91 -7.81
C ASN A 92 3.46 -6.60 -7.31
N PHE A 93 3.25 -6.51 -6.00
CA PHE A 93 2.70 -5.36 -5.31
C PHE A 93 3.50 -5.04 -4.05
N THR A 94 3.52 -3.77 -3.71
CA THR A 94 4.02 -3.28 -2.42
C THR A 94 3.32 -1.98 -2.08
N ASP A 95 3.37 -1.62 -0.80
CA ASP A 95 2.91 -0.36 -0.25
C ASP A 95 4.10 0.51 0.16
N THR A 96 3.98 1.81 -0.04
CA THR A 96 4.98 2.79 0.37
C THR A 96 4.34 4.09 0.88
N MET A 97 5.11 4.81 1.68
CA MET A 97 4.79 6.16 2.13
C MET A 97 5.88 7.14 1.66
N SER A 98 5.57 8.43 1.67
CA SER A 98 6.51 9.48 1.24
C SER A 98 7.89 9.38 1.90
N ILE A 99 7.96 9.07 3.19
CA ILE A 99 9.24 8.90 3.89
C ILE A 99 10.05 7.70 3.35
N MET A 100 9.39 6.62 2.99
CA MET A 100 10.03 5.45 2.39
C MET A 100 10.58 5.81 1.01
N ASN A 101 9.78 6.45 0.16
CA ASN A 101 10.20 6.86 -1.18
C ASN A 101 11.41 7.80 -1.11
N ARG A 102 11.38 8.81 -0.23
CA ARG A 102 12.51 9.73 -0.05
C ARG A 102 13.78 9.02 0.43
N THR A 103 13.66 8.12 1.41
CA THR A 103 14.82 7.38 1.93
C THR A 103 15.37 6.35 0.96
N LEU A 104 14.55 5.76 0.10
CA LEU A 104 14.99 4.92 -1.02
C LEU A 104 15.75 5.74 -2.06
N MET A 105 15.28 6.94 -2.39
CA MET A 105 15.97 7.83 -3.34
C MET A 105 17.35 8.27 -2.86
N LEU A 106 17.60 8.31 -1.56
CA LEU A 106 18.92 8.59 -0.98
C LEU A 106 19.91 7.42 -1.07
N GLN A 107 19.45 6.20 -1.40
CA GLN A 107 20.35 5.05 -1.53
C GLN A 107 21.16 5.13 -2.82
N PRO A 108 22.40 4.61 -2.83
CA PRO A 108 23.17 4.48 -4.05
C PRO A 108 22.41 3.65 -5.10
N VAL A 109 22.43 4.12 -6.35
CA VAL A 109 21.80 3.42 -7.47
C VAL A 109 22.47 2.07 -7.68
N GLN A 110 21.66 1.03 -7.87
CA GLN A 110 22.13 -0.33 -8.07
C GLN A 110 21.70 -0.86 -9.45
N PRO A 111 22.52 -1.66 -10.12
CA PRO A 111 22.21 -2.14 -11.48
C PRO A 111 21.00 -3.07 -11.56
N TRP A 112 20.56 -3.63 -10.43
CA TRP A 112 19.45 -4.58 -10.33
C TRP A 112 18.12 -3.91 -9.91
N GLU A 113 18.08 -2.60 -9.70
CA GLU A 113 16.87 -1.91 -9.19
C GLU A 113 15.64 -2.07 -10.07
N GLN A 114 15.83 -2.32 -11.35
CA GLN A 114 14.75 -2.51 -12.32
C GLN A 114 14.46 -4.01 -12.59
N ASP A 115 15.19 -4.94 -11.97
CA ASP A 115 14.99 -6.38 -12.10
C ASP A 115 13.91 -6.90 -11.14
N HIS A 116 12.72 -6.32 -11.21
CA HIS A 116 11.60 -6.68 -10.35
C HIS A 116 10.36 -7.08 -11.16
N CYS A 117 9.34 -7.62 -10.45
CA CYS A 117 8.06 -8.04 -11.03
C CYS A 117 6.90 -7.11 -10.63
N LEU A 118 7.18 -5.92 -10.10
CA LEU A 118 6.13 -5.01 -9.63
C LEU A 118 5.20 -4.61 -10.78
N LYS A 119 3.92 -4.80 -10.56
CA LYS A 119 2.84 -4.29 -11.41
C LYS A 119 2.43 -2.90 -10.94
N GLN A 120 2.34 -2.71 -9.62
CA GLN A 120 1.91 -1.46 -8.99
C GLN A 120 2.64 -1.25 -7.66
N VAL A 121 2.86 0.02 -7.30
CA VAL A 121 3.26 0.45 -5.97
C VAL A 121 2.12 1.28 -5.39
N TYR A 122 1.42 0.73 -4.41
CA TYR A 122 0.40 1.45 -3.68
C TYR A 122 1.07 2.53 -2.83
N PHE A 123 0.54 3.74 -2.90
CA PHE A 123 1.16 4.89 -2.25
C PHE A 123 0.15 5.70 -1.46
N SER A 124 0.56 6.15 -0.32
CA SER A 124 -0.18 7.11 0.51
C SER A 124 0.72 8.24 0.99
N MET A 125 0.14 9.36 1.38
CA MET A 125 0.81 10.58 1.78
C MET A 125 1.27 11.44 0.59
N GLY A 126 1.86 12.60 0.85
CA GLY A 126 2.20 13.58 -0.20
C GLY A 126 3.63 13.45 -0.74
N LEU A 127 3.77 13.41 -2.05
CA LEU A 127 5.01 13.69 -2.78
C LEU A 127 4.77 14.83 -3.75
N SER A 128 5.80 15.64 -4.03
CA SER A 128 5.73 16.57 -5.15
C SER A 128 5.72 15.82 -6.48
N THR A 129 5.34 16.49 -7.56
CA THR A 129 5.35 15.89 -8.89
C THR A 129 6.77 15.45 -9.27
N GLU A 130 7.76 16.27 -8.96
CA GLU A 130 9.17 16.01 -9.24
C GLU A 130 9.67 14.78 -8.49
N GLU A 131 9.38 14.68 -7.16
CA GLU A 131 9.76 13.52 -6.35
C GLU A 131 9.14 12.23 -6.89
N LYS A 132 7.86 12.29 -7.29
CA LYS A 132 7.15 11.15 -7.90
C LYS A 132 7.79 10.76 -9.22
N ASP A 133 8.01 11.72 -10.13
CA ASP A 133 8.54 11.43 -11.46
C ASP A 133 9.96 10.87 -11.40
N GLU A 134 10.79 11.35 -10.47
CA GLU A 134 12.12 10.81 -10.23
C GLU A 134 12.07 9.38 -9.69
N PHE A 135 11.19 9.11 -8.73
CA PHE A 135 11.01 7.78 -8.17
C PHE A 135 10.54 6.78 -9.23
N GLU A 136 9.48 7.11 -9.97
CA GLU A 136 8.94 6.26 -11.03
C GLU A 136 9.97 5.98 -12.13
N ARG A 137 10.75 6.98 -12.52
CA ARG A 137 11.80 6.84 -13.52
C ARG A 137 12.94 5.94 -13.03
N ARG A 138 13.42 6.15 -11.78
CA ARG A 138 14.52 5.36 -11.22
C ARG A 138 14.17 3.89 -11.11
N PHE A 139 13.04 3.62 -10.51
CA PHE A 139 12.61 2.26 -10.20
C PHE A 139 11.75 1.60 -11.27
N HIS A 140 11.42 2.31 -12.34
CA HIS A 140 10.57 1.84 -13.44
C HIS A 140 9.22 1.30 -12.95
N VAL A 141 8.56 2.03 -12.09
CA VAL A 141 7.25 1.71 -11.49
C VAL A 141 6.26 2.85 -11.66
N GLN A 142 5.01 2.58 -11.34
CA GLN A 142 3.97 3.61 -11.20
C GLN A 142 3.42 3.62 -9.78
N LEU A 143 3.28 4.82 -9.21
CA LEU A 143 2.65 5.02 -7.93
C LEU A 143 1.13 5.15 -8.11
N LEU A 144 0.37 4.36 -7.34
CA LEU A 144 -1.07 4.50 -7.19
C LEU A 144 -1.35 5.34 -5.95
N ASN A 145 -1.57 6.64 -6.14
CA ASN A 145 -1.90 7.53 -5.04
C ASN A 145 -3.31 7.24 -4.50
N SER A 146 -3.48 7.31 -3.20
CA SER A 146 -4.71 6.95 -2.53
C SER A 146 -4.95 7.77 -1.27
N TYR A 147 -6.19 7.75 -0.81
CA TYR A 147 -6.58 8.33 0.48
C TYR A 147 -7.57 7.43 1.21
N GLY A 148 -7.32 7.21 2.47
CA GLY A 148 -8.17 6.49 3.41
C GLY A 148 -7.89 6.88 4.85
N MET A 149 -8.69 6.38 5.75
CA MET A 149 -8.56 6.54 7.20
C MET A 149 -8.92 5.23 7.87
N THR A 150 -8.51 5.06 9.12
CA THR A 150 -8.94 3.91 9.92
C THR A 150 -10.47 3.78 9.92
N GLU A 151 -11.19 4.88 10.02
CA GLU A 151 -12.67 4.92 10.03
C GLU A 151 -13.32 4.49 8.71
N THR A 152 -12.56 4.42 7.62
CA THR A 152 -13.06 4.02 6.29
C THR A 152 -12.67 2.60 5.88
N ILE A 153 -11.92 1.90 6.72
CA ILE A 153 -11.48 0.50 6.53
C ILE A 153 -10.50 0.29 5.38
N SER A 154 -10.72 0.95 4.27
CA SER A 154 -9.89 0.89 3.06
C SER A 154 -9.74 2.28 2.49
N ALA A 155 -8.98 2.42 1.42
CA ALA A 155 -8.91 3.67 0.69
C ALA A 155 -10.29 3.99 0.08
N VAL A 156 -10.80 5.18 0.37
CA VAL A 156 -12.05 5.69 -0.23
C VAL A 156 -11.83 6.26 -1.62
N THR A 157 -10.58 6.61 -1.94
CA THR A 157 -10.17 7.01 -3.29
C THR A 157 -8.83 6.38 -3.65
N CYS A 158 -8.65 6.08 -4.93
CA CYS A 158 -7.39 5.55 -5.46
C CYS A 158 -7.20 6.01 -6.91
N SER A 159 -5.96 6.24 -7.31
CA SER A 159 -5.61 6.48 -8.70
C SER A 159 -6.01 5.29 -9.57
N PRO A 160 -6.52 5.49 -10.78
CA PRO A 160 -6.88 4.39 -11.66
C PRO A 160 -5.62 3.60 -12.06
N ILE A 161 -5.77 2.26 -12.22
CA ILE A 161 -4.70 1.39 -12.68
C ILE A 161 -4.25 1.76 -14.10
N SER A 162 -5.20 2.16 -14.94
CA SER A 162 -4.97 2.53 -16.34
C SER A 162 -5.65 3.85 -16.68
N GLY A 163 -5.18 4.50 -17.74
CA GLY A 163 -5.68 5.81 -18.18
C GLY A 163 -4.99 6.98 -17.49
N ASP A 164 -5.56 8.16 -17.64
CA ASP A 164 -4.97 9.40 -17.15
C ASP A 164 -4.95 9.46 -15.62
N LYS A 165 -3.78 9.74 -15.10
CA LYS A 165 -3.53 9.99 -13.67
C LYS A 165 -3.17 11.45 -13.50
N ASN A 166 -3.95 12.15 -12.69
CA ASN A 166 -3.74 13.57 -12.42
C ASN A 166 -3.08 13.75 -11.05
N TRP A 167 -1.75 13.74 -11.01
CA TRP A 167 -1.00 13.99 -9.78
C TRP A 167 -1.08 15.47 -9.38
N PRO A 168 -1.26 15.84 -8.10
CA PRO A 168 -1.22 14.99 -6.90
C PRO A 168 -2.60 14.48 -6.45
N SER A 169 -3.58 14.38 -7.34
CA SER A 169 -4.90 13.82 -6.99
C SER A 169 -4.78 12.46 -6.34
N VAL A 170 -5.60 12.22 -5.33
CA VAL A 170 -5.75 10.90 -4.69
C VAL A 170 -6.70 9.97 -5.46
N GLY A 171 -7.01 10.31 -6.71
CA GLY A 171 -7.76 9.46 -7.62
C GLY A 171 -9.28 9.62 -7.55
N ARG A 172 -9.97 8.53 -7.88
CA ARG A 172 -11.43 8.45 -7.95
C ARG A 172 -11.97 7.70 -6.75
N ALA A 173 -13.27 7.88 -6.47
CA ALA A 173 -13.95 7.12 -5.44
C ALA A 173 -13.79 5.61 -5.66
N ALA A 174 -13.58 4.88 -4.57
CA ALA A 174 -13.68 3.42 -4.57
C ALA A 174 -15.11 2.99 -4.90
N LEU A 175 -15.25 1.85 -5.54
CA LEU A 175 -16.56 1.27 -5.87
C LEU A 175 -17.21 0.61 -4.68
#